data_b6c777090267b7257638f752cc302c13
#
_entry.id   b6c777090267b7257638f752cc302c13
#
_cell.length_a   1.000
_cell.length_b   1.000
_cell.length_c   1.000
_cell.angle_alpha   90.00
_cell.angle_beta   90.00
_cell.angle_gamma   90.00
#
_symmetry.space_group_name_H-M   'P 1'
#
loop_
_entity.id
_entity.type
_entity.pdbx_description
1 polymer ?
#
loop_
_entity_poly.entity_id
_entity_poly.type
_entity_poly.pdbx_seq_one_letter_code
_entity_poly.pdbx_strand_id
1 'polypeptide(L)'
;DNYFLVYKDEFCYNKSYSNGYPMGTIKRLNSFDKAVVTTLYICFKLKNNVSINIDYFEQYCESGIFNKELVKIANEGGRAHGLLNVTPTDFFNMHMRIPCIAEQNSIATILVKACKEIELAKEKLANLQSQKRGLMQQLLTGKRRIVEQ
;
A
#
# COMPACT_ATOMS: atom_id res chain seq x y z
N ASP A 1 23.46 -13.39 -2.30
CA ASP A 1 22.56 -12.32 -2.79
C ASP A 1 21.61 -11.93 -1.69
N ASN A 2 21.60 -10.63 -1.33
CA ASN A 2 20.82 -10.10 -0.20
C ASN A 2 19.48 -9.48 -0.65
N TYR A 3 18.94 -9.97 -1.78
CA TYR A 3 17.73 -9.39 -2.39
C TYR A 3 16.81 -10.48 -2.93
N PHE A 4 15.49 -10.19 -2.89
CA PHE A 4 14.46 -10.98 -3.56
C PHE A 4 13.99 -10.27 -4.82
N LEU A 5 13.83 -11.02 -5.91
CA LEU A 5 13.13 -10.56 -7.10
C LEU A 5 11.62 -10.84 -6.92
N VAL A 6 10.81 -9.82 -7.07
CA VAL A 6 9.36 -9.85 -6.91
C VAL A 6 8.72 -9.53 -8.25
N TYR A 7 7.69 -10.26 -8.63
CA TYR A 7 6.97 -10.07 -9.88
C TYR A 7 5.63 -9.39 -9.64
N LYS A 8 5.06 -8.85 -10.71
CA LYS A 8 3.72 -8.28 -10.69
C LYS A 8 2.72 -9.24 -10.05
N ASP A 9 1.81 -8.67 -9.26
CA ASP A 9 0.79 -9.39 -8.48
C ASP A 9 1.32 -10.21 -7.28
N GLU A 10 2.61 -10.16 -7.01
CA GLU A 10 3.17 -10.68 -5.76
C GLU A 10 3.11 -9.62 -4.65
N PHE A 11 3.14 -10.08 -3.42
CA PHE A 11 3.02 -9.26 -2.22
C PHE A 11 4.32 -9.26 -1.43
N CYS A 12 4.60 -8.14 -0.77
CA CYS A 12 5.72 -7.97 0.13
C CYS A 12 5.25 -7.42 1.47
N TYR A 13 5.55 -8.12 2.55
CA TYR A 13 5.37 -7.61 3.90
C TYR A 13 6.66 -6.94 4.37
N ASN A 14 6.61 -5.63 4.56
CA ASN A 14 7.65 -4.86 5.21
C ASN A 14 7.45 -4.91 6.72
N LYS A 15 8.38 -5.52 7.45
CA LYS A 15 8.34 -5.68 8.91
C LYS A 15 8.72 -4.41 9.68
N SER A 16 9.01 -3.31 9.00
CA SER A 16 9.42 -2.07 9.67
C SER A 16 8.20 -1.23 10.08
N TYR A 17 8.26 -0.71 11.31
CA TYR A 17 7.33 0.31 11.75
C TYR A 17 7.45 1.54 10.86
N SER A 18 6.32 2.10 10.45
CA SER A 18 6.25 3.39 9.78
C SER A 18 5.00 4.16 10.22
N ASN A 19 4.99 5.48 9.99
CA ASN A 19 3.86 6.31 10.36
C ASN A 19 2.58 5.82 9.63
N GLY A 20 1.53 5.53 10.41
CA GLY A 20 0.29 4.94 9.90
C GLY A 20 0.29 3.40 9.81
N TYR A 21 1.46 2.74 9.97
CA TYR A 21 1.59 1.28 9.87
C TYR A 21 2.37 0.71 11.07
N PRO A 22 1.73 0.61 12.25
CA PRO A 22 2.41 0.20 13.49
C PRO A 22 2.91 -1.25 13.48
N MET A 23 2.33 -2.10 12.64
CA MET A 23 2.71 -3.50 12.48
C MET A 23 3.34 -3.79 11.11
N GLY A 24 3.99 -2.78 10.51
CA GLY A 24 4.50 -2.89 9.15
C GLY A 24 3.39 -2.83 8.09
N THR A 25 3.73 -3.06 6.84
CA THR A 25 2.77 -2.96 5.73
C THR A 25 2.94 -4.09 4.73
N ILE A 26 1.81 -4.60 4.23
CA ILE A 26 1.77 -5.58 3.14
C ILE A 26 1.34 -4.83 1.88
N LYS A 27 2.17 -4.87 0.84
CA LYS A 27 1.89 -4.21 -0.44
C LYS A 27 2.00 -5.19 -1.60
N ARG A 28 1.12 -5.03 -2.58
CA ARG A 28 1.17 -5.72 -3.86
C ARG A 28 2.03 -4.94 -4.85
N LEU A 29 2.82 -5.63 -5.64
CA LEU A 29 3.51 -5.04 -6.78
C LEU A 29 2.54 -4.95 -7.96
N ASN A 30 1.98 -3.76 -8.22
CA ASN A 30 1.01 -3.53 -9.29
C ASN A 30 1.50 -2.53 -10.36
N SER A 31 2.50 -1.70 -10.03
CA SER A 31 2.98 -0.62 -10.92
C SER A 31 4.09 -1.03 -11.88
N PHE A 32 4.78 -2.14 -11.61
CA PHE A 32 5.92 -2.63 -12.40
C PHE A 32 5.80 -4.13 -12.61
N ASP A 33 6.39 -4.64 -13.71
CA ASP A 33 6.40 -6.08 -14.00
C ASP A 33 7.27 -6.86 -13.02
N LYS A 34 8.34 -6.23 -12.54
CA LYS A 34 9.26 -6.80 -11.54
C LYS A 34 9.93 -5.71 -10.71
N ALA A 35 10.27 -6.05 -9.49
CA ALA A 35 11.01 -5.18 -8.56
C ALA A 35 11.97 -6.01 -7.71
N VAL A 36 12.91 -5.34 -7.06
CA VAL A 36 13.88 -5.97 -6.16
C VAL A 36 13.67 -5.39 -4.76
N VAL A 37 13.58 -6.27 -3.77
CA VAL A 37 13.46 -5.90 -2.35
C VAL A 37 14.52 -6.63 -1.53
N THR A 38 14.85 -6.09 -0.35
CA THR A 38 15.82 -6.74 0.56
C THR A 38 15.23 -7.98 1.21
N THR A 39 16.09 -8.86 1.72
CA THR A 39 15.69 -10.08 2.45
C THR A 39 15.00 -9.81 3.79
N LEU A 40 14.88 -8.55 4.20
CA LEU A 40 14.09 -8.15 5.38
C LEU A 40 12.57 -8.26 5.15
N TYR A 41 12.15 -8.31 3.88
CA TYR A 41 10.74 -8.47 3.52
C TYR A 41 10.35 -9.94 3.49
N ILE A 42 9.10 -10.25 3.82
CA ILE A 42 8.48 -11.53 3.51
C ILE A 42 7.72 -11.36 2.19
N CYS A 43 8.23 -12.02 1.12
CA CYS A 43 7.64 -11.95 -0.20
C CYS A 43 6.80 -13.21 -0.46
N PHE A 44 5.61 -13.04 -1.03
CA PHE A 44 4.71 -14.17 -1.29
C PHE A 44 3.73 -13.88 -2.42
N LYS A 45 3.08 -14.92 -2.91
CA LYS A 45 1.98 -14.85 -3.89
C LYS A 45 0.79 -15.66 -3.43
N LEU A 46 -0.40 -15.29 -3.88
CA LEU A 46 -1.59 -16.10 -3.70
C LEU A 46 -1.48 -17.36 -4.58
N LYS A 47 -1.84 -18.51 -4.01
CA LYS A 47 -1.87 -19.77 -4.77
C LYS A 47 -3.06 -19.77 -5.74
N ASN A 48 -2.88 -20.30 -6.93
CA ASN A 48 -3.92 -20.35 -7.97
C ASN A 48 -5.17 -21.18 -7.57
N ASN A 49 -5.04 -22.06 -6.59
CA ASN A 49 -6.12 -22.94 -6.13
C ASN A 49 -6.91 -22.39 -4.95
N VAL A 50 -6.70 -21.15 -4.54
CA VAL A 50 -7.48 -20.49 -3.48
C VAL A 50 -8.53 -19.56 -4.06
N SER A 51 -9.73 -19.57 -3.49
CA SER A 51 -10.82 -18.66 -3.89
C SER A 51 -10.67 -17.31 -3.21
N ILE A 52 -9.62 -16.56 -3.59
CA ILE A 52 -9.35 -15.23 -3.09
C ILE A 52 -9.23 -14.26 -4.27
N ASN A 53 -10.06 -13.21 -4.25
CA ASN A 53 -9.91 -12.09 -5.19
C ASN A 53 -8.69 -11.26 -4.78
N ILE A 54 -7.77 -11.03 -5.71
CA ILE A 54 -6.50 -10.35 -5.43
C ILE A 54 -6.67 -8.89 -5.01
N ASP A 55 -7.64 -8.18 -5.60
CA ASP A 55 -7.92 -6.78 -5.27
C ASP A 55 -8.59 -6.68 -3.89
N TYR A 56 -9.48 -7.64 -3.55
CA TYR A 56 -10.02 -7.77 -2.20
C TYR A 56 -8.89 -7.99 -1.17
N PHE A 57 -7.97 -8.91 -1.46
CA PHE A 57 -6.85 -9.21 -0.57
C PHE A 57 -5.93 -8.01 -0.37
N GLU A 58 -5.65 -7.25 -1.41
CA GLU A 58 -4.89 -6.00 -1.32
C GLU A 58 -5.58 -5.01 -0.37
N GLN A 59 -6.88 -4.78 -0.52
CA GLN A 59 -7.64 -3.89 0.38
C GLN A 59 -7.73 -4.44 1.80
N TYR A 60 -7.83 -5.76 1.97
CA TYR A 60 -7.78 -6.40 3.27
C TYR A 60 -6.44 -6.14 3.99
N CYS A 61 -5.32 -6.21 3.28
CA CYS A 61 -4.00 -5.88 3.81
C CYS A 61 -3.89 -4.39 4.21
N GLU A 62 -4.42 -3.48 3.37
CA GLU A 62 -4.41 -2.04 3.62
C GLU A 62 -5.27 -1.63 4.82
N SER A 63 -6.34 -2.35 5.10
CA SER A 63 -7.29 -2.02 6.18
C SER A 63 -6.70 -2.10 7.59
N GLY A 64 -5.53 -2.70 7.76
CA GLY A 64 -4.91 -2.94 9.06
C GLY A 64 -5.58 -4.06 9.87
N ILE A 65 -6.51 -4.82 9.30
CA ILE A 65 -7.15 -5.97 9.99
C ILE A 65 -6.11 -6.99 10.45
N PHE A 66 -5.05 -7.19 9.69
CA PHE A 66 -3.93 -8.05 10.05
C PHE A 66 -3.17 -7.59 11.30
N ASN A 67 -3.25 -6.34 11.69
CA ASN A 67 -2.50 -5.83 12.85
C ASN A 67 -2.80 -6.63 14.13
N LYS A 68 -4.05 -7.07 14.32
CA LYS A 68 -4.44 -7.87 15.49
C LYS A 68 -3.73 -9.22 15.54
N GLU A 69 -3.55 -9.87 14.39
CA GLU A 69 -2.84 -11.15 14.30
C GLU A 69 -1.33 -10.94 14.35
N LEU A 70 -0.82 -9.89 13.69
CA LEU A 70 0.59 -9.54 13.71
C LEU A 70 1.10 -9.21 15.13
N VAL A 71 0.29 -8.52 15.95
CA VAL A 71 0.64 -8.26 17.37
C VAL A 71 0.88 -9.55 18.16
N LYS A 72 0.11 -10.62 17.89
CA LYS A 72 0.24 -11.90 18.61
C LYS A 72 1.54 -12.62 18.28
N ILE A 73 2.06 -12.47 17.06
CA ILE A 73 3.25 -13.18 16.56
C ILE A 73 4.51 -12.31 16.56
N ALA A 74 4.35 -10.98 16.68
CA ALA A 74 5.48 -10.06 16.78
C ALA A 74 6.10 -10.13 18.18
N ASN A 75 7.17 -10.91 18.34
CA ASN A 75 7.92 -11.01 19.58
C ASN A 75 8.58 -9.67 19.93
N GLU A 76 8.63 -9.34 21.24
CA GLU A 76 9.08 -8.05 21.75
C GLU A 76 10.57 -7.71 21.48
N GLY A 77 11.39 -8.72 21.14
CA GLY A 77 12.85 -8.56 20.95
C GLY A 77 13.28 -7.76 19.72
N GLY A 78 12.39 -7.47 18.79
CA GLY A 78 12.71 -6.78 17.53
C GLY A 78 12.48 -5.28 17.52
N ARG A 79 12.00 -4.70 18.60
CA ARG A 79 11.65 -3.25 18.68
C ARG A 79 12.84 -2.29 18.77
N ALA A 80 14.04 -2.77 19.08
CA ALA A 80 15.24 -1.97 18.98
C ALA A 80 15.50 -1.65 17.49
N HIS A 81 15.15 -0.48 17.03
CA HIS A 81 15.23 0.04 15.65
C HIS A 81 13.97 -0.05 14.78
N GLY A 82 12.78 -0.31 15.35
CA GLY A 82 11.53 -0.28 14.59
C GLY A 82 11.30 -1.48 13.65
N LEU A 83 12.11 -2.54 13.75
CA LEU A 83 11.93 -3.78 13.00
C LEU A 83 11.18 -4.80 13.87
N LEU A 84 10.07 -5.33 13.34
CA LEU A 84 9.28 -6.37 13.99
C LEU A 84 9.94 -7.74 13.79
N ASN A 85 10.05 -8.51 14.86
CA ASN A 85 10.54 -9.88 14.77
C ASN A 85 9.38 -10.83 14.43
N VAL A 86 9.04 -10.91 13.16
CA VAL A 86 8.02 -11.81 12.61
C VAL A 86 8.71 -12.83 11.70
N THR A 87 8.58 -14.12 12.02
CA THR A 87 9.13 -15.17 11.18
C THR A 87 8.18 -15.47 9.99
N PRO A 88 8.69 -15.94 8.84
CA PRO A 88 7.84 -16.37 7.73
C PRO A 88 6.83 -17.46 8.15
N THR A 89 7.23 -18.40 9.01
CA THR A 89 6.36 -19.48 9.50
C THR A 89 5.19 -18.92 10.28
N ASP A 90 5.42 -18.02 11.23
CA ASP A 90 4.36 -17.40 12.02
C ASP A 90 3.44 -16.55 11.15
N PHE A 91 4.04 -15.78 10.21
CA PHE A 91 3.28 -14.97 9.27
C PHE A 91 2.31 -15.80 8.42
N PHE A 92 2.75 -16.93 7.85
CA PHE A 92 1.89 -17.77 7.03
C PHE A 92 0.90 -18.65 7.83
N ASN A 93 1.08 -18.77 9.13
CA ASN A 93 0.13 -19.44 10.04
C ASN A 93 -0.96 -18.49 10.56
N MET A 94 -0.94 -17.21 10.22
CA MET A 94 -2.00 -16.28 10.60
C MET A 94 -3.36 -16.69 10.01
N HIS A 95 -4.40 -16.57 10.80
CA HIS A 95 -5.76 -16.89 10.37
C HIS A 95 -6.43 -15.66 9.76
N MET A 96 -7.05 -15.86 8.59
CA MET A 96 -7.88 -14.88 7.92
C MET A 96 -9.35 -15.32 7.94
N ARG A 97 -10.24 -14.40 8.27
CA ARG A 97 -11.67 -14.57 8.02
C ARG A 97 -12.04 -13.80 6.76
N ILE A 98 -12.36 -14.53 5.72
CA ILE A 98 -12.74 -13.95 4.43
C ILE A 98 -14.16 -14.39 4.05
N PRO A 99 -14.96 -13.52 3.41
CA PRO A 99 -16.28 -13.89 2.92
C PRO A 99 -16.20 -14.81 1.68
N CYS A 100 -17.35 -15.23 1.16
CA CYS A 100 -17.39 -15.97 -0.10
C CYS A 100 -16.87 -15.11 -1.27
N ILE A 101 -16.44 -15.75 -2.36
CA ILE A 101 -15.82 -15.07 -3.50
C ILE A 101 -16.74 -14.03 -4.15
N ALA A 102 -18.04 -14.25 -4.17
CA ALA A 102 -19.01 -13.29 -4.71
C ALA A 102 -19.02 -11.99 -3.90
N GLU A 103 -18.97 -12.09 -2.58
CA GLU A 103 -18.91 -10.94 -1.68
C GLU A 103 -17.55 -10.24 -1.78
N GLN A 104 -16.43 -11.00 -1.85
CA GLN A 104 -15.09 -10.42 -2.08
C GLN A 104 -15.07 -9.57 -3.36
N ASN A 105 -15.64 -10.06 -4.47
CA ASN A 105 -15.70 -9.34 -5.74
C ASN A 105 -16.50 -8.04 -5.61
N SER A 106 -17.61 -8.06 -4.88
CA SER A 106 -18.45 -6.88 -4.65
C SER A 106 -17.71 -5.83 -3.82
N ILE A 107 -17.06 -6.26 -2.72
CA ILE A 107 -16.24 -5.39 -1.86
C ILE A 107 -15.08 -4.79 -2.65
N ALA A 108 -14.32 -5.63 -3.37
CA ALA A 108 -13.19 -5.17 -4.20
C ALA A 108 -13.62 -4.11 -5.21
N THR A 109 -14.73 -4.33 -5.90
CA THR A 109 -15.26 -3.38 -6.89
C THR A 109 -15.54 -2.00 -6.28
N ILE A 110 -16.12 -1.96 -5.09
CA ILE A 110 -16.42 -0.70 -4.39
C ILE A 110 -15.13 0.00 -3.96
N LEU A 111 -14.23 -0.74 -3.29
CA LEU A 111 -13.00 -0.17 -2.74
C LEU A 111 -12.02 0.29 -3.82
N VAL A 112 -11.86 -0.47 -4.91
CA VAL A 112 -11.02 -0.08 -6.05
C VAL A 112 -11.53 1.20 -6.71
N LYS A 113 -12.86 1.36 -6.86
CA LYS A 113 -13.44 2.61 -7.36
C LYS A 113 -13.13 3.79 -6.44
N ALA A 114 -13.32 3.63 -5.12
CA ALA A 114 -13.00 4.67 -4.15
C ALA A 114 -11.51 5.06 -4.17
N CYS A 115 -10.61 4.07 -4.26
CA CYS A 115 -9.17 4.33 -4.40
C CYS A 115 -8.87 5.14 -5.66
N LYS A 116 -9.48 4.79 -6.80
CA LYS A 116 -9.31 5.52 -8.06
C LYS A 116 -9.80 6.96 -7.97
N GLU A 117 -10.92 7.22 -7.33
CA GLU A 117 -11.43 8.58 -7.09
C GLU A 117 -10.47 9.40 -6.22
N ILE A 118 -9.88 8.79 -5.19
CA ILE A 118 -8.87 9.43 -4.34
C ILE A 118 -7.61 9.77 -5.16
N GLU A 119 -7.15 8.88 -6.03
CA GLU A 119 -5.99 9.14 -6.90
C GLU A 119 -6.25 10.30 -7.85
N LEU A 120 -7.40 10.32 -8.52
CA LEU A 120 -7.81 11.41 -9.40
C LEU A 120 -7.93 12.76 -8.65
N ALA A 121 -8.45 12.74 -7.43
CA ALA A 121 -8.52 13.94 -6.60
C ALA A 121 -7.13 14.46 -6.20
N LYS A 122 -6.19 13.57 -5.87
CA LYS A 122 -4.79 13.92 -5.58
C LYS A 122 -4.09 14.52 -6.81
N GLU A 123 -4.28 13.93 -7.98
CA GLU A 123 -3.74 14.44 -9.23
C GLU A 123 -4.29 15.84 -9.54
N LYS A 124 -5.61 16.02 -9.42
CA LYS A 124 -6.25 17.32 -9.60
C LYS A 124 -5.69 18.36 -8.63
N LEU A 125 -5.51 18.01 -7.36
CA LEU A 125 -4.91 18.89 -6.36
C LEU A 125 -3.49 19.30 -6.74
N ALA A 126 -2.65 18.36 -7.17
CA ALA A 126 -1.28 18.62 -7.59
C ALA A 126 -1.24 19.57 -8.80
N ASN A 127 -2.14 19.38 -9.77
CA ASN A 127 -2.28 20.25 -10.95
C ASN A 127 -2.69 21.66 -10.55
N LEU A 128 -3.68 21.82 -9.68
CA LEU A 128 -4.13 23.12 -9.17
C LEU A 128 -3.02 23.84 -8.39
N GLN A 129 -2.26 23.13 -7.57
CA GLN A 129 -1.12 23.69 -6.85
C GLN A 129 -0.02 24.17 -7.82
N SER A 130 0.23 23.43 -8.91
CA SER A 130 1.17 23.82 -9.95
C SER A 130 0.70 25.07 -10.70
N GLN A 131 -0.58 25.13 -11.09
CA GLN A 131 -1.19 26.30 -11.73
C GLN A 131 -1.10 27.52 -10.82
N LYS A 132 -1.45 27.38 -9.53
CA LYS A 132 -1.33 28.46 -8.54
C LYS A 132 0.10 29.01 -8.50
N ARG A 133 1.12 28.14 -8.42
CA ARG A 133 2.53 28.56 -8.42
C ARG A 133 2.90 29.31 -9.69
N GLY A 134 2.48 28.82 -10.86
CA GLY A 134 2.71 29.50 -12.14
C GLY A 134 2.08 30.89 -12.20
N LEU A 135 0.82 31.02 -11.75
CA LEU A 135 0.13 32.31 -11.66
C LEU A 135 0.83 33.29 -10.71
N MET A 136 1.23 32.80 -9.53
CA MET A 136 1.98 33.63 -8.57
C MET A 136 3.26 34.17 -9.17
N GLN A 137 4.03 33.35 -9.90
CA GLN A 137 5.24 33.81 -10.59
C GLN A 137 4.96 34.87 -11.66
N GLN A 138 3.89 34.74 -12.43
CA GLN A 138 3.53 35.68 -13.46
C GLN A 138 2.99 37.01 -12.92
N LEU A 139 2.09 36.94 -11.95
CA LEU A 139 1.39 38.12 -11.43
C LEU A 139 2.22 38.89 -10.41
N LEU A 140 2.85 38.21 -9.44
CA LEU A 140 3.61 38.89 -8.38
C LEU A 140 4.96 39.47 -8.90
N THR A 141 5.51 38.90 -9.96
CA THR A 141 6.72 39.45 -10.59
C THR A 141 6.43 40.52 -11.65
N GLY A 142 5.14 40.84 -11.89
CA GLY A 142 4.73 41.84 -12.89
C GLY A 142 4.91 41.39 -14.34
N LYS A 143 5.29 40.12 -14.61
CA LYS A 143 5.36 39.57 -15.98
C LYS A 143 4.01 39.60 -16.68
N ARG A 144 2.94 39.44 -15.91
CA ARG A 144 1.55 39.61 -16.37
C ARG A 144 0.84 40.58 -15.42
N ARG A 145 0.27 41.66 -15.98
CA ARG A 145 -0.50 42.64 -15.20
C ARG A 145 -1.99 42.43 -15.40
N ILE A 146 -2.76 42.63 -14.33
CA ILE A 146 -4.22 42.70 -14.38
C ILE A 146 -4.53 44.17 -14.77
N VAL A 147 -5.23 44.36 -15.88
CA VAL A 147 -5.75 45.68 -16.27
C VAL A 147 -7.11 45.77 -15.61
N GLU A 148 -7.26 46.72 -14.67
CA GLU A 148 -8.57 47.10 -14.16
C GLU A 148 -9.37 47.77 -15.28
N GLN A 149 -10.61 47.28 -15.51
CA GLN A 149 -11.58 47.92 -16.42
C GLN A 149 -12.34 49.00 -15.67
#